data_33885ecc67d382cd1ab5f2fd07bc1c74
#
_entry.id   33885ecc67d382cd1ab5f2fd07bc1c74
#
_cell.length_a   1.000
_cell.length_b   1.000
_cell.length_c   1.000
_cell.angle_alpha   90.00
_cell.angle_beta   90.00
_cell.angle_gamma   90.00
#
_symmetry.space_group_name_H-M   'P 1'
#
loop_
_entity.id
_entity.type
_entity.pdbx_description
1 polymer ?
#
loop_
_entity_poly.entity_id
_entity_poly.type
_entity_poly.pdbx_seq_one_letter_code
_entity_poly.pdbx_strand_id
1 'polypeptide(L)'
;LEQGYKTCIISTGAQGDPTDTPRIEAFTSEFEKGGGKIEQVVYTDSQDNIQPYTENALVAYPDVDFVYGTGSDFGIGAADAISNQGLDAKVLTSGLDTAVLEYLCDDSNAVEFVNGDYWIAGTMATVALMNYLDGTPLEDADGNKVFVDNIMPFQITPDTYETFKKTFIDNPCYSAAEIQAMDGKYNPDFNYDAFMKVISDYSLDERAAAAAK
;
A
#
# COMPACT_ATOMS: atom_id res chain seq x y z
N LEU A 1 -15.79 -6.40 3.45
CA LEU A 1 -16.80 -7.47 3.59
C LEU A 1 -16.83 -8.01 5.01
N GLU A 2 -15.70 -8.24 5.66
CA GLU A 2 -15.63 -8.67 7.07
C GLU A 2 -16.24 -7.61 8.02
N GLN A 3 -16.07 -6.32 7.70
CA GLN A 3 -16.68 -5.19 8.40
C GLN A 3 -18.18 -5.02 8.08
N GLY A 4 -18.73 -5.81 7.18
CA GLY A 4 -20.14 -5.74 6.77
C GLY A 4 -20.45 -4.76 5.64
N TYR A 5 -19.45 -4.04 5.11
CA TYR A 5 -19.63 -3.08 4.02
C TYR A 5 -20.14 -3.75 2.74
N LYS A 6 -21.07 -3.10 2.06
CA LYS A 6 -21.76 -3.61 0.86
C LYS A 6 -21.70 -2.68 -0.34
N THR A 7 -21.46 -1.40 -0.12
CA THR A 7 -21.48 -0.38 -1.17
C THR A 7 -20.21 0.45 -1.16
N CYS A 8 -19.68 0.74 -2.35
CA CYS A 8 -18.42 1.44 -2.53
C CYS A 8 -18.48 2.45 -3.66
N ILE A 9 -17.86 3.61 -3.45
CA ILE A 9 -17.42 4.52 -4.52
C ILE A 9 -15.90 4.34 -4.67
N ILE A 10 -15.39 4.30 -5.90
CA ILE A 10 -13.96 4.29 -6.17
C ILE A 10 -13.52 5.69 -6.60
N SER A 11 -12.55 6.28 -5.91
CA SER A 11 -11.91 7.55 -6.29
C SER A 11 -10.51 7.25 -6.84
N THR A 12 -10.22 7.72 -8.07
CA THR A 12 -9.06 7.28 -8.82
C THR A 12 -8.56 8.33 -9.83
N GLY A 13 -7.39 8.08 -10.42
CA GLY A 13 -6.78 8.88 -11.46
C GLY A 13 -7.53 8.85 -12.79
N ALA A 14 -6.84 9.27 -13.85
CA ALA A 14 -7.42 9.35 -15.19
C ALA A 14 -7.90 7.97 -15.68
N GLN A 15 -9.02 7.97 -16.40
CA GLN A 15 -9.53 6.75 -17.01
C GLN A 15 -8.50 6.15 -17.98
N GLY A 16 -8.22 4.85 -17.81
CA GLY A 16 -7.23 4.13 -18.61
C GLY A 16 -5.79 4.26 -18.12
N ASP A 17 -5.57 4.83 -16.92
CA ASP A 17 -4.26 4.80 -16.27
C ASP A 17 -3.77 3.37 -16.12
N PRO A 18 -2.52 3.06 -16.53
CA PRO A 18 -2.00 1.69 -16.53
C PRO A 18 -1.76 1.12 -15.11
N THR A 19 -1.68 1.96 -14.10
CA THR A 19 -1.51 1.54 -12.70
C THR A 19 -2.86 1.36 -12.01
N ASP A 20 -3.76 2.33 -12.18
CA ASP A 20 -5.05 2.33 -11.49
C ASP A 20 -6.05 1.37 -12.11
N THR A 21 -6.05 1.21 -13.44
CA THR A 21 -6.98 0.30 -14.11
C THR A 21 -6.94 -1.14 -13.55
N PRO A 22 -5.78 -1.81 -13.43
CA PRO A 22 -5.72 -3.15 -12.83
C PRO A 22 -6.15 -3.18 -11.35
N ARG A 23 -5.87 -2.13 -10.58
CA ARG A 23 -6.32 -2.02 -9.18
C ARG A 23 -7.84 -1.98 -9.07
N ILE A 24 -8.47 -1.14 -9.91
CA ILE A 24 -9.94 -1.01 -9.97
C ILE A 24 -10.57 -2.34 -10.38
N GLU A 25 -10.05 -2.99 -11.43
CA GLU A 25 -10.58 -4.26 -11.93
C GLU A 25 -10.47 -5.37 -10.88
N ALA A 26 -9.31 -5.52 -10.24
CA ALA A 26 -9.09 -6.52 -9.22
C ALA A 26 -9.96 -6.27 -7.98
N PHE A 27 -9.99 -5.03 -7.49
CA PHE A 27 -10.83 -4.65 -6.34
C PHE A 27 -12.31 -4.91 -6.64
N THR A 28 -12.82 -4.41 -7.77
CA THR A 28 -14.21 -4.60 -8.19
C THR A 28 -14.56 -6.08 -8.25
N SER A 29 -13.73 -6.88 -8.94
CA SER A 29 -13.95 -8.32 -9.06
C SER A 29 -14.08 -9.02 -7.71
N GLU A 30 -13.19 -8.75 -6.77
CA GLU A 30 -13.20 -9.42 -5.45
C GLU A 30 -14.33 -8.88 -4.56
N PHE A 31 -14.61 -7.58 -4.60
CA PHE A 31 -15.68 -6.99 -3.82
C PHE A 31 -17.06 -7.49 -4.27
N GLU A 32 -17.32 -7.54 -5.59
CA GLU A 32 -18.58 -8.04 -6.15
C GLU A 32 -18.77 -9.54 -5.94
N LYS A 33 -17.71 -10.36 -6.04
CA LYS A 33 -17.77 -11.78 -5.67
C LYS A 33 -18.20 -11.99 -4.22
N GLY A 34 -17.79 -11.08 -3.32
CA GLY A 34 -18.21 -11.06 -1.93
C GLY A 34 -19.62 -10.50 -1.68
N GLY A 35 -20.34 -10.11 -2.74
CA GLY A 35 -21.70 -9.55 -2.66
C GLY A 35 -21.71 -8.04 -2.43
N GLY A 36 -20.59 -7.35 -2.63
CA GLY A 36 -20.52 -5.89 -2.65
C GLY A 36 -21.00 -5.31 -3.97
N LYS A 37 -21.17 -4.00 -4.01
CA LYS A 37 -21.58 -3.23 -5.19
C LYS A 37 -20.76 -1.96 -5.32
N ILE A 38 -20.20 -1.73 -6.50
CA ILE A 38 -19.60 -0.43 -6.86
C ILE A 38 -20.71 0.50 -7.35
N GLU A 39 -20.96 1.56 -6.61
CA GLU A 39 -21.99 2.55 -6.99
C GLU A 39 -21.48 3.48 -8.09
N GLN A 40 -20.22 3.91 -7.99
CA GLN A 40 -19.59 4.80 -8.98
C GLN A 40 -18.07 4.66 -8.96
N VAL A 41 -17.43 4.83 -10.13
CA VAL A 41 -16.00 5.11 -10.25
C VAL A 41 -15.84 6.59 -10.62
N VAL A 42 -15.15 7.34 -9.77
CA VAL A 42 -14.87 8.77 -9.92
C VAL A 42 -13.46 8.92 -10.49
N TYR A 43 -13.39 9.22 -11.77
CA TYR A 43 -12.14 9.52 -12.45
C TYR A 43 -11.77 10.99 -12.34
N THR A 44 -10.50 11.27 -12.06
CA THR A 44 -9.97 12.63 -12.03
C THR A 44 -8.63 12.72 -12.77
N ASP A 45 -8.39 13.84 -13.40
CA ASP A 45 -7.15 14.18 -14.13
C ASP A 45 -6.31 15.24 -13.41
N SER A 46 -6.75 15.68 -12.22
CA SER A 46 -6.10 16.71 -11.42
C SER A 46 -6.37 16.49 -9.94
N GLN A 47 -5.34 16.68 -9.11
CA GLN A 47 -5.47 16.63 -7.65
C GLN A 47 -6.53 17.59 -7.11
N ASP A 48 -6.64 18.79 -7.69
CA ASP A 48 -7.63 19.80 -7.28
C ASP A 48 -9.08 19.33 -7.48
N ASN A 49 -9.30 18.33 -8.32
CA ASN A 49 -10.63 17.79 -8.64
C ASN A 49 -11.01 16.57 -7.79
N ILE A 50 -10.10 15.96 -7.06
CA ILE A 50 -10.37 14.74 -6.29
C ILE A 50 -11.52 14.95 -5.32
N GLN A 51 -11.38 15.89 -4.40
CA GLN A 51 -12.38 16.19 -3.40
C GLN A 51 -13.71 16.64 -4.02
N PRO A 52 -13.80 17.67 -4.91
CA PRO A 52 -15.07 18.10 -5.47
C PRO A 52 -15.81 17.02 -6.28
N TYR A 53 -15.07 16.16 -6.99
CA TYR A 53 -15.70 15.08 -7.76
C TYR A 53 -16.21 13.97 -6.86
N THR A 54 -15.47 13.66 -5.78
CA THR A 54 -15.92 12.71 -4.76
C THR A 54 -17.13 13.26 -4.00
N GLU A 55 -17.16 14.54 -3.65
CA GLU A 55 -18.33 15.20 -3.06
C GLU A 55 -19.58 15.06 -3.93
N ASN A 56 -19.45 15.25 -5.25
CA ASN A 56 -20.57 15.07 -6.18
C ASN A 56 -21.08 13.62 -6.19
N ALA A 57 -20.19 12.65 -6.14
CA ALA A 57 -20.58 11.24 -6.07
C ALA A 57 -21.26 10.90 -4.73
N LEU A 58 -20.78 11.43 -3.63
CA LEU A 58 -21.38 11.26 -2.29
C LEU A 58 -22.78 11.89 -2.20
N VAL A 59 -23.02 13.01 -2.90
CA VAL A 59 -24.39 13.58 -3.01
C VAL A 59 -25.34 12.62 -3.73
N ALA A 60 -24.86 11.90 -4.76
CA ALA A 60 -25.67 10.93 -5.48
C ALA A 60 -25.88 9.62 -4.68
N TYR A 61 -24.94 9.25 -3.84
CA TYR A 61 -24.94 8.01 -3.04
C TYR A 61 -24.62 8.30 -1.56
N PRO A 62 -25.50 9.01 -0.84
CA PRO A 62 -25.21 9.47 0.53
C PRO A 62 -25.14 8.34 1.57
N ASP A 63 -25.69 7.18 1.26
CA ASP A 63 -25.72 6.00 2.15
C ASP A 63 -24.61 4.99 1.77
N VAL A 64 -23.59 5.39 0.99
CA VAL A 64 -22.48 4.51 0.64
C VAL A 64 -21.67 4.15 1.89
N ASP A 65 -21.27 2.89 2.02
CA ASP A 65 -20.54 2.42 3.21
C ASP A 65 -19.12 2.99 3.24
N PHE A 66 -18.44 3.02 2.07
CA PHE A 66 -17.07 3.55 2.00
C PHE A 66 -16.66 4.04 0.63
N VAL A 67 -15.58 4.80 0.62
CA VAL A 67 -14.86 5.21 -0.60
C VAL A 67 -13.51 4.48 -0.63
N TYR A 68 -13.19 3.84 -1.76
CA TYR A 68 -11.88 3.28 -2.03
C TYR A 68 -11.03 4.27 -2.84
N GLY A 69 -9.94 4.76 -2.26
CA GLY A 69 -8.93 5.56 -2.96
C GLY A 69 -7.84 4.67 -3.56
N THR A 70 -7.58 4.79 -4.87
CA THR A 70 -6.50 4.00 -5.51
C THR A 70 -5.09 4.49 -5.18
N GLY A 71 -4.96 5.62 -4.51
CA GLY A 71 -3.72 6.22 -4.02
C GLY A 71 -3.98 7.14 -2.83
N SER A 72 -2.92 7.55 -2.13
CA SER A 72 -3.00 8.40 -0.93
C SER A 72 -3.82 9.67 -1.14
N ASP A 73 -3.58 10.40 -2.22
CA ASP A 73 -4.28 11.66 -2.53
C ASP A 73 -5.79 11.44 -2.70
N PHE A 74 -6.18 10.30 -3.32
CA PHE A 74 -7.60 9.94 -3.50
C PHE A 74 -8.25 9.58 -2.17
N GLY A 75 -7.51 8.92 -1.27
CA GLY A 75 -7.97 8.63 0.08
C GLY A 75 -8.17 9.91 0.90
N ILE A 76 -7.21 10.82 0.88
CA ILE A 76 -7.28 12.12 1.57
C ILE A 76 -8.45 12.93 1.05
N GLY A 77 -8.56 13.10 -0.29
CA GLY A 77 -9.66 13.85 -0.89
C GLY A 77 -11.03 13.25 -0.62
N ALA A 78 -11.12 11.91 -0.49
CA ALA A 78 -12.35 11.24 -0.08
C ALA A 78 -12.69 11.50 1.39
N ALA A 79 -11.71 11.46 2.29
CA ALA A 79 -11.91 11.78 3.71
C ALA A 79 -12.39 13.22 3.92
N ASP A 80 -11.76 14.16 3.21
CA ASP A 80 -12.19 15.57 3.23
C ASP A 80 -13.62 15.74 2.70
N ALA A 81 -13.97 15.06 1.60
CA ALA A 81 -15.31 15.09 1.03
C ALA A 81 -16.38 14.54 1.99
N ILE A 82 -16.10 13.42 2.66
CA ILE A 82 -16.97 12.81 3.66
C ILE A 82 -17.13 13.75 4.86
N SER A 83 -16.04 14.29 5.37
CA SER A 83 -16.05 15.22 6.51
C SER A 83 -16.84 16.49 6.21
N ASN A 84 -16.65 17.09 5.03
CA ASN A 84 -17.36 18.31 4.63
C ASN A 84 -18.89 18.12 4.52
N GLN A 85 -19.31 16.91 4.15
CA GLN A 85 -20.73 16.59 4.05
C GLN A 85 -21.33 16.00 5.33
N GLY A 86 -20.49 15.73 6.35
CA GLY A 86 -20.94 15.15 7.62
C GLY A 86 -21.51 13.75 7.46
N LEU A 87 -20.96 12.93 6.57
CA LEU A 87 -21.37 11.56 6.33
C LEU A 87 -20.59 10.57 7.21
N ASP A 88 -21.19 9.39 7.43
CA ASP A 88 -20.57 8.30 8.21
C ASP A 88 -19.76 7.32 7.35
N ALA A 89 -19.67 7.54 6.02
CA ALA A 89 -18.91 6.70 5.12
C ALA A 89 -17.43 6.63 5.55
N LYS A 90 -16.80 5.49 5.24
CA LYS A 90 -15.39 5.25 5.58
C LYS A 90 -14.49 5.36 4.36
N VAL A 91 -13.18 5.41 4.58
CA VAL A 91 -12.17 5.42 3.51
C VAL A 91 -11.22 4.25 3.70
N LEU A 92 -11.07 3.49 2.63
CA LEU A 92 -9.99 2.53 2.47
C LEU A 92 -9.12 3.03 1.32
N THR A 93 -7.81 3.07 1.49
CA THR A 93 -6.96 3.63 0.43
C THR A 93 -5.68 2.84 0.19
N SER A 94 -5.26 2.81 -1.05
CA SER A 94 -3.93 2.35 -1.45
C SER A 94 -2.97 3.54 -1.45
N GLY A 95 -1.72 3.29 -1.11
CA GLY A 95 -0.69 4.31 -0.96
C GLY A 95 -0.38 4.53 0.52
N LEU A 96 0.90 4.62 0.83
CA LEU A 96 1.39 4.65 2.19
C LEU A 96 2.45 5.75 2.30
N ASP A 97 2.01 6.96 2.58
CA ASP A 97 2.85 8.11 2.87
C ASP A 97 2.46 8.77 4.20
N THR A 98 3.26 9.73 4.64
CA THR A 98 3.04 10.38 5.94
C THR A 98 1.73 11.17 5.99
N ALA A 99 1.30 11.76 4.88
CA ALA A 99 0.09 12.57 4.85
C ALA A 99 -1.16 11.71 5.10
N VAL A 100 -1.32 10.58 4.39
CA VAL A 100 -2.47 9.70 4.60
C VAL A 100 -2.45 9.00 5.96
N LEU A 101 -1.26 8.76 6.53
CA LEU A 101 -1.12 8.18 7.86
C LEU A 101 -1.56 9.16 8.98
N GLU A 102 -1.42 10.47 8.77
CA GLU A 102 -1.98 11.48 9.68
C GLU A 102 -3.52 11.38 9.72
N TYR A 103 -4.14 11.17 8.57
CA TYR A 103 -5.59 10.95 8.47
C TYR A 103 -6.05 9.65 9.13
N LEU A 104 -5.28 8.58 9.02
CA LEU A 104 -5.58 7.31 9.69
C LEU A 104 -5.58 7.43 11.22
N CYS A 105 -4.76 8.33 11.78
CA CYS A 105 -4.60 8.51 13.22
C CYS A 105 -5.50 9.59 13.81
N ASP A 106 -6.26 10.31 13.00
CA ASP A 106 -7.20 11.33 13.44
C ASP A 106 -8.60 10.73 13.55
N ASP A 107 -9.10 10.57 14.80
CA ASP A 107 -10.44 10.05 15.08
C ASP A 107 -11.58 10.88 14.42
N SER A 108 -11.30 12.10 13.98
CA SER A 108 -12.23 12.95 13.24
C SER A 108 -12.32 12.59 11.74
N ASN A 109 -11.38 11.80 11.23
CA ASN A 109 -11.31 11.41 9.84
C ASN A 109 -11.97 10.05 9.57
N ALA A 110 -12.40 9.86 8.31
CA ALA A 110 -13.05 8.65 7.87
C ALA A 110 -12.08 7.51 7.50
N VAL A 111 -10.75 7.76 7.48
CA VAL A 111 -9.76 6.76 7.02
C VAL A 111 -9.59 5.66 8.05
N GLU A 112 -9.97 4.43 7.69
CA GLU A 112 -9.87 3.24 8.55
C GLU A 112 -8.76 2.27 8.14
N PHE A 113 -8.31 2.37 6.88
CA PHE A 113 -7.42 1.39 6.32
C PHE A 113 -6.55 2.00 5.23
N VAL A 114 -5.25 1.79 5.36
CA VAL A 114 -4.24 2.16 4.35
C VAL A 114 -3.46 0.92 3.97
N ASN A 115 -3.25 0.69 2.68
CA ASN A 115 -2.34 -0.34 2.23
C ASN A 115 -1.26 0.23 1.32
N GLY A 116 -0.08 -0.34 1.38
CA GLY A 116 1.03 0.02 0.53
C GLY A 116 2.32 -0.60 1.01
N ASP A 117 3.31 -0.58 0.15
CA ASP A 117 4.67 -0.94 0.52
C ASP A 117 5.67 -0.41 -0.50
N TYR A 118 6.39 0.61 -0.10
CA TYR A 118 7.49 1.18 -0.89
C TYR A 118 8.87 0.83 -0.33
N TRP A 119 8.95 0.40 0.94
CA TRP A 119 10.23 0.20 1.63
C TRP A 119 10.95 -1.03 1.13
N ILE A 120 10.25 -2.17 1.02
CA ILE A 120 10.90 -3.39 0.55
C ILE A 120 11.33 -3.27 -0.91
N ALA A 121 10.51 -2.68 -1.78
CA ALA A 121 10.84 -2.54 -3.19
C ALA A 121 12.13 -1.75 -3.39
N GLY A 122 12.27 -0.58 -2.75
CA GLY A 122 13.49 0.22 -2.80
C GLY A 122 14.70 -0.46 -2.17
N THR A 123 14.50 -1.09 -1.02
CA THR A 123 15.57 -1.79 -0.29
C THR A 123 16.09 -2.98 -1.09
N MET A 124 15.19 -3.85 -1.57
CA MET A 124 15.60 -5.06 -2.30
C MET A 124 16.17 -4.73 -3.69
N ALA A 125 15.68 -3.71 -4.37
CA ALA A 125 16.31 -3.22 -5.59
C ALA A 125 17.75 -2.73 -5.33
N THR A 126 17.98 -2.05 -4.20
CA THR A 126 19.31 -1.61 -3.80
C THR A 126 20.21 -2.81 -3.47
N VAL A 127 19.72 -3.80 -2.72
CA VAL A 127 20.45 -5.04 -2.42
C VAL A 127 20.82 -5.78 -3.71
N ALA A 128 19.91 -5.93 -4.65
CA ALA A 128 20.19 -6.57 -5.92
C ALA A 128 21.25 -5.81 -6.73
N LEU A 129 21.20 -4.47 -6.74
CA LEU A 129 22.17 -3.63 -7.40
C LEU A 129 23.56 -3.74 -6.72
N MET A 130 23.63 -3.73 -5.40
CA MET A 130 24.89 -3.89 -4.65
C MET A 130 25.56 -5.23 -5.01
N ASN A 131 24.83 -6.33 -4.96
CA ASN A 131 25.34 -7.64 -5.34
C ASN A 131 25.85 -7.67 -6.79
N TYR A 132 25.14 -7.03 -7.71
CA TYR A 132 25.58 -6.94 -9.09
C TYR A 132 26.92 -6.16 -9.21
N LEU A 133 27.04 -5.02 -8.54
CA LEU A 133 28.24 -4.16 -8.61
C LEU A 133 29.45 -4.78 -7.90
N ASP A 134 29.21 -5.57 -6.84
CA ASP A 134 30.27 -6.27 -6.11
C ASP A 134 30.66 -7.64 -6.72
N GLY A 135 30.07 -8.00 -7.87
CA GLY A 135 30.43 -9.19 -8.64
C GLY A 135 29.83 -10.49 -8.12
N THR A 136 28.77 -10.39 -7.31
CA THR A 136 27.98 -11.50 -6.77
C THR A 136 26.52 -11.40 -7.22
N PRO A 137 26.22 -11.35 -8.54
CA PRO A 137 24.88 -11.13 -9.03
C PRO A 137 23.91 -12.23 -8.54
N LEU A 138 22.71 -11.80 -8.18
CA LEU A 138 21.64 -12.71 -7.74
C LEU A 138 20.97 -13.31 -8.99
N GLU A 139 21.24 -14.57 -9.24
CA GLU A 139 20.73 -15.31 -10.40
C GLU A 139 20.17 -16.66 -9.94
N ASP A 140 19.07 -17.09 -10.57
CA ASP A 140 18.54 -18.45 -10.36
C ASP A 140 19.43 -19.54 -11.01
N ALA A 141 19.01 -20.79 -10.88
CA ALA A 141 19.76 -21.93 -11.42
C ALA A 141 19.90 -21.90 -12.96
N ASP A 142 19.02 -21.17 -13.65
CA ASP A 142 19.02 -21.01 -15.11
C ASP A 142 19.76 -19.73 -15.56
N GLY A 143 20.29 -18.94 -14.62
CA GLY A 143 20.99 -17.68 -14.87
C GLY A 143 20.07 -16.49 -15.08
N ASN A 144 18.78 -16.59 -14.75
CA ASN A 144 17.87 -15.46 -14.80
C ASN A 144 18.13 -14.51 -13.63
N LYS A 145 18.05 -13.22 -13.91
CA LYS A 145 18.13 -12.18 -12.89
C LYS A 145 16.90 -12.20 -11.99
N VAL A 146 17.04 -11.62 -10.80
CA VAL A 146 15.91 -11.40 -9.90
C VAL A 146 14.79 -10.64 -10.61
N PHE A 147 13.59 -11.20 -10.55
CA PHE A 147 12.35 -10.58 -10.93
C PHE A 147 11.30 -10.88 -9.87
N VAL A 148 10.70 -9.84 -9.29
CA VAL A 148 9.65 -9.96 -8.27
C VAL A 148 8.41 -9.26 -8.80
N ASP A 149 7.40 -10.04 -9.12
CA ASP A 149 6.14 -9.58 -9.72
C ASP A 149 5.02 -9.38 -8.68
N ASN A 150 5.22 -9.87 -7.47
CA ASN A 150 4.23 -9.75 -6.40
C ASN A 150 4.91 -9.54 -5.05
N ILE A 151 4.66 -8.37 -4.46
CA ILE A 151 5.00 -8.07 -3.07
C ILE A 151 3.69 -7.75 -2.36
N MET A 152 3.39 -8.49 -1.29
CA MET A 152 2.19 -8.24 -0.49
C MET A 152 2.33 -6.90 0.24
N PRO A 153 1.42 -5.95 0.00
CA PRO A 153 1.45 -4.68 0.69
C PRO A 153 1.08 -4.84 2.17
N PHE A 154 1.59 -3.95 3.01
CA PHE A 154 1.12 -3.86 4.40
C PHE A 154 -0.30 -3.33 4.47
N GLN A 155 -1.01 -3.83 5.46
CA GLN A 155 -2.31 -3.35 5.85
C GLN A 155 -2.14 -2.58 7.16
N ILE A 156 -2.28 -1.25 7.10
CA ILE A 156 -2.14 -0.39 8.26
C ILE A 156 -3.52 0.10 8.68
N THR A 157 -3.82 -0.16 9.93
CA THR A 157 -5.02 0.27 10.63
C THR A 157 -4.61 1.10 11.85
N PRO A 158 -5.52 1.81 12.53
CA PRO A 158 -5.20 2.49 13.78
C PRO A 158 -4.50 1.58 14.80
N ASP A 159 -4.89 0.31 14.89
CA ASP A 159 -4.30 -0.65 15.84
C ASP A 159 -2.85 -1.04 15.51
N THR A 160 -2.46 -1.04 14.23
CA THR A 160 -1.13 -1.43 13.77
C THR A 160 -0.19 -0.25 13.51
N TYR A 161 -0.73 0.97 13.51
CA TYR A 161 -0.01 2.19 13.15
C TYR A 161 1.24 2.44 14.01
N GLU A 162 1.13 2.35 15.32
CA GLU A 162 2.27 2.61 16.21
C GLU A 162 3.43 1.63 15.97
N THR A 163 3.10 0.35 15.72
CA THR A 163 4.11 -0.65 15.34
C THR A 163 4.75 -0.30 13.99
N PHE A 164 3.93 0.06 13.02
CA PHE A 164 4.42 0.47 11.70
C PHE A 164 5.31 1.72 11.80
N LYS A 165 4.83 2.76 12.48
CA LYS A 165 5.58 4.01 12.69
C LYS A 165 6.95 3.77 13.29
N LYS A 166 7.01 3.01 14.38
CA LYS A 166 8.27 2.67 15.04
C LYS A 166 9.22 1.89 14.15
N THR A 167 8.69 0.99 13.32
CA THR A 167 9.50 0.07 12.51
C THR A 167 10.00 0.69 11.21
N PHE A 168 9.20 1.59 10.58
CA PHE A 168 9.46 2.05 9.22
C PHE A 168 9.63 3.57 9.09
N ILE A 169 9.10 4.35 10.03
CA ILE A 169 9.18 5.82 9.98
C ILE A 169 10.28 6.31 10.92
N ASP A 170 10.24 5.91 12.17
CA ASP A 170 11.17 6.39 13.20
C ASP A 170 12.54 5.69 13.12
N ASN A 171 12.60 4.51 12.51
CA ASN A 171 13.81 3.71 12.34
C ASN A 171 13.94 3.20 10.90
N PRO A 172 15.16 2.90 10.43
CA PRO A 172 15.32 2.21 9.16
C PRO A 172 14.79 0.76 9.28
N CYS A 173 13.98 0.34 8.29
CA CYS A 173 13.35 -0.99 8.27
C CYS A 173 14.36 -2.16 8.22
N TYR A 174 15.56 -1.90 7.74
CA TYR A 174 16.72 -2.81 7.81
C TYR A 174 17.92 -2.06 8.37
N SER A 175 18.62 -2.68 9.31
CA SER A 175 19.87 -2.16 9.81
C SER A 175 21.00 -2.28 8.78
N ALA A 176 22.06 -1.50 8.94
CA ALA A 176 23.23 -1.60 8.08
C ALA A 176 23.87 -3.01 8.11
N ALA A 177 23.80 -3.70 9.26
CA ALA A 177 24.31 -5.06 9.39
C ALA A 177 23.47 -6.07 8.61
N GLU A 178 22.14 -5.91 8.59
CA GLU A 178 21.25 -6.75 7.79
C GLU A 178 21.50 -6.52 6.30
N ILE A 179 21.62 -5.27 5.87
CA ILE A 179 21.94 -4.94 4.46
C ILE A 179 23.29 -5.55 4.06
N GLN A 180 24.31 -5.42 4.92
CA GLN A 180 25.62 -6.03 4.66
C GLN A 180 25.55 -7.57 4.58
N ALA A 181 24.71 -8.21 5.41
CA ALA A 181 24.49 -9.65 5.36
C ALA A 181 23.73 -10.12 4.10
N MET A 182 23.08 -9.21 3.41
CA MET A 182 22.42 -9.43 2.11
C MET A 182 23.33 -9.14 0.90
N ASP A 183 24.62 -9.00 1.09
CA ASP A 183 25.59 -8.82 0.02
C ASP A 183 26.53 -10.05 0.00
N GLY A 184 26.53 -10.77 -1.12
CA GLY A 184 27.35 -11.97 -1.36
C GLY A 184 28.85 -11.74 -1.19
N LYS A 185 29.33 -10.52 -1.31
CA LYS A 185 30.73 -10.14 -1.03
C LYS A 185 31.10 -10.35 0.45
N TYR A 186 30.18 -10.08 1.37
CA TYR A 186 30.37 -10.19 2.81
C TYR A 186 29.76 -11.48 3.39
N ASN A 187 28.76 -12.02 2.72
CA ASN A 187 28.05 -13.25 3.07
C ASN A 187 27.92 -14.15 1.83
N PRO A 188 28.88 -15.05 1.57
CA PRO A 188 28.86 -15.93 0.40
C PRO A 188 27.64 -16.88 0.34
N ASP A 189 26.94 -17.07 1.45
CA ASP A 189 25.72 -17.89 1.50
C ASP A 189 24.47 -17.11 1.05
N PHE A 190 24.56 -15.77 0.90
CA PHE A 190 23.48 -14.97 0.38
C PHE A 190 23.42 -15.08 -1.15
N ASN A 191 22.38 -15.72 -1.65
CA ASN A 191 22.16 -16.06 -3.04
C ASN A 191 20.73 -15.71 -3.46
N TYR A 192 20.33 -16.08 -4.68
CA TYR A 192 18.99 -15.87 -5.22
C TYR A 192 17.88 -16.41 -4.29
N ASP A 193 18.01 -17.65 -3.80
CA ASP A 193 16.99 -18.26 -2.94
C ASP A 193 16.88 -17.53 -1.59
N ALA A 194 18.00 -17.12 -1.01
CA ALA A 194 18.03 -16.34 0.22
C ALA A 194 17.37 -14.97 0.01
N PHE A 195 17.61 -14.32 -1.13
CA PHE A 195 16.95 -13.05 -1.50
C PHE A 195 15.43 -13.22 -1.64
N MET A 196 14.97 -14.24 -2.39
CA MET A 196 13.56 -14.52 -2.55
C MET A 196 12.88 -14.87 -1.24
N LYS A 197 13.62 -15.55 -0.32
CA LYS A 197 13.13 -15.82 1.02
C LYS A 197 12.91 -14.56 1.85
N VAL A 198 13.81 -13.58 1.77
CA VAL A 198 13.60 -12.27 2.45
C VAL A 198 12.30 -11.62 1.97
N ILE A 199 12.01 -11.67 0.68
CA ILE A 199 10.77 -11.12 0.13
C ILE A 199 9.54 -11.90 0.58
N SER A 200 9.61 -13.24 0.60
CA SER A 200 8.48 -14.08 1.00
C SER A 200 8.14 -13.99 2.50
N ASP A 201 9.14 -13.76 3.33
CA ASP A 201 8.99 -13.67 4.79
C ASP A 201 8.62 -12.25 5.25
N TYR A 202 8.74 -11.28 4.35
CA TYR A 202 8.55 -9.86 4.67
C TYR A 202 7.14 -9.57 5.18
N SER A 203 7.07 -9.03 6.37
CA SER A 203 5.82 -8.60 7.00
C SER A 203 6.09 -7.53 8.07
N LEU A 204 5.06 -6.83 8.50
CA LEU A 204 5.18 -5.88 9.60
C LEU A 204 5.67 -6.56 10.88
N ASP A 205 5.11 -7.73 11.21
CA ASP A 205 5.47 -8.49 12.42
C ASP A 205 6.92 -8.99 12.38
N GLU A 206 7.38 -9.49 11.23
CA GLU A 206 8.77 -9.93 11.04
C GLU A 206 9.71 -8.76 11.23
N ARG A 207 9.46 -7.61 10.59
CA ARG A 207 10.31 -6.43 10.70
C ARG A 207 10.30 -5.82 12.11
N ALA A 208 9.14 -5.77 12.77
CA ALA A 208 9.02 -5.31 14.15
C ALA A 208 9.80 -6.22 15.12
N ALA A 209 9.74 -7.54 14.93
CA ALA A 209 10.50 -8.50 15.72
C ALA A 209 12.02 -8.40 15.49
N ALA A 210 12.46 -8.08 14.27
CA ALA A 210 13.87 -7.86 13.96
C ALA A 210 14.39 -6.56 14.59
N ALA A 211 13.63 -5.48 14.55
CA ALA A 211 13.98 -4.18 15.12
C ALA A 211 14.03 -4.18 16.67
N ALA A 212 13.45 -5.18 17.32
CA ALA A 212 13.45 -5.32 18.78
C ALA A 212 14.71 -6.01 19.35
N LYS A 213 15.59 -6.54 18.49
CA LYS A 213 16.84 -7.24 18.86
C LYS A 213 18.02 -6.31 18.86
#